data_908859c14b2c4cb7197f6499535566dd
#
_entry.id   908859c14b2c4cb7197f6499535566dd
#
_cell.length_a   1.000
_cell.length_b   1.000
_cell.length_c   1.000
_cell.angle_alpha   90.00
_cell.angle_beta   90.00
_cell.angle_gamma   90.00
#
_symmetry.space_group_name_H-M   'P 1'
#
loop_
_entity.id
_entity.type
_entity.pdbx_description
1 polymer ?
#
loop_
_entity_poly.entity_id
_entity_poly.type
_entity_poly.pdbx_seq_one_letter_code
_entity_poly.pdbx_strand_id
1 'polypeptide(L)'
;FSKGFVQVLAAQQSMTNVDWYQGTADAVRQTFGRLVRPWVEHLLILSGDHLYLMDYQEMLATHILCGADVTVSVLPVPRERSVDFGIVQIDSDARVVDFFEKPSDEKLLDELEVPDRVFLERGVDPKGRHHIGSMGVYLFTKEALQGALDNEQRTDFGKHVFPNVLKKFRVIAHFFDGYWEDIGTVRTFYEAN
;
A
#
# COMPACT_ATOMS: atom_id res chain seq x y z
N PHE A 1 -22.31 -5.51 11.93
CA PHE A 1 -22.22 -5.60 10.47
C PHE A 1 -23.55 -6.09 9.91
N SER A 2 -24.31 -5.23 9.25
CA SER A 2 -25.63 -5.63 8.71
C SER A 2 -25.55 -6.38 7.37
N LYS A 3 -24.41 -6.34 6.68
CA LYS A 3 -24.23 -6.96 5.34
C LYS A 3 -22.76 -7.42 5.10
N GLY A 4 -22.11 -7.97 6.10
CA GLY A 4 -20.72 -8.45 5.95
C GLY A 4 -20.39 -9.51 7.00
N PHE A 5 -19.17 -10.05 6.91
CA PHE A 5 -18.64 -10.99 7.87
C PHE A 5 -17.16 -10.73 8.11
N VAL A 6 -16.67 -11.19 9.27
CA VAL A 6 -15.24 -11.20 9.60
C VAL A 6 -14.81 -12.65 9.70
N GLN A 7 -13.70 -12.99 9.07
CA GLN A 7 -13.11 -14.31 9.12
C GLN A 7 -11.62 -14.21 9.44
N VAL A 8 -11.17 -14.94 10.44
CA VAL A 8 -9.75 -15.11 10.72
C VAL A 8 -9.23 -16.28 9.89
N LEU A 9 -8.20 -16.03 9.09
CA LEU A 9 -7.57 -17.04 8.25
C LEU A 9 -6.15 -17.29 8.77
N ALA A 10 -5.97 -18.39 9.48
CA ALA A 10 -4.66 -18.85 9.92
C ALA A 10 -3.92 -19.56 8.79
N ALA A 11 -2.58 -19.55 8.85
CA ALA A 11 -1.75 -20.37 7.99
C ALA A 11 -2.16 -21.85 8.17
N GLN A 12 -2.44 -22.51 7.05
CA GLN A 12 -2.79 -23.94 7.08
C GLN A 12 -1.54 -24.74 6.75
N GLN A 13 -1.09 -25.53 7.71
CA GLN A 13 -0.11 -26.58 7.46
C GLN A 13 -0.83 -27.75 6.74
N SER A 14 -0.28 -28.17 5.63
CA SER A 14 -0.69 -29.37 4.90
C SER A 14 0.46 -30.37 4.86
N MET A 15 0.20 -31.60 4.42
CA MET A 15 1.27 -32.59 4.25
C MET A 15 2.32 -32.16 3.20
N THR A 16 1.98 -31.18 2.35
CA THR A 16 2.85 -30.67 1.29
C THR A 16 3.40 -29.24 1.59
N ASN A 17 2.84 -28.56 2.57
CA ASN A 17 3.29 -27.24 3.01
C ASN A 17 3.21 -27.14 4.53
N VAL A 18 4.37 -27.26 5.19
CA VAL A 18 4.53 -27.21 6.65
C VAL A 18 4.84 -25.79 7.15
N ASP A 19 5.08 -24.83 6.24
CA ASP A 19 5.55 -23.52 6.58
C ASP A 19 4.41 -22.56 6.93
N TRP A 20 4.68 -21.66 7.85
CA TRP A 20 3.86 -20.48 8.10
C TRP A 20 3.93 -19.53 6.91
N TYR A 21 3.06 -18.51 6.87
CA TYR A 21 3.16 -17.46 5.86
C TYR A 21 4.58 -16.87 5.80
N GLN A 22 5.15 -16.87 4.61
CA GLN A 22 6.53 -16.40 4.38
C GLN A 22 6.61 -14.88 4.16
N GLY A 23 5.52 -14.17 4.41
CA GLY A 23 5.39 -12.73 4.31
C GLY A 23 3.96 -12.30 3.97
N THR A 24 3.78 -10.99 3.87
CA THR A 24 2.45 -10.37 3.69
C THR A 24 1.76 -10.78 2.39
N ALA A 25 2.49 -10.84 1.28
CA ALA A 25 1.94 -11.25 0.00
C ALA A 25 1.65 -12.76 -0.05
N ASP A 26 2.46 -13.56 0.63
CA ASP A 26 2.23 -15.00 0.72
C ASP A 26 0.96 -15.32 1.53
N ALA A 27 0.69 -14.59 2.60
CA ALA A 27 -0.53 -14.71 3.38
C ALA A 27 -1.78 -14.46 2.51
N VAL A 28 -1.76 -13.42 1.69
CA VAL A 28 -2.86 -13.10 0.77
C VAL A 28 -2.98 -14.17 -0.32
N ARG A 29 -1.87 -14.62 -0.89
CA ARG A 29 -1.84 -15.66 -1.93
C ARG A 29 -2.47 -16.97 -1.46
N GLN A 30 -2.06 -17.47 -0.30
CA GLN A 30 -2.57 -18.74 0.24
C GLN A 30 -4.07 -18.66 0.60
N THR A 31 -4.56 -17.46 0.92
CA THR A 31 -5.97 -17.23 1.27
C THR A 31 -6.83 -16.72 0.12
N PHE A 32 -6.23 -16.38 -1.02
CA PHE A 32 -6.89 -15.73 -2.16
C PHE A 32 -8.18 -16.43 -2.60
N GLY A 33 -8.15 -17.75 -2.78
CA GLY A 33 -9.32 -18.53 -3.18
C GLY A 33 -10.48 -18.50 -2.18
N ARG A 34 -10.23 -18.12 -0.92
CA ARG A 34 -11.26 -17.94 0.12
C ARG A 34 -11.81 -16.53 0.14
N LEU A 35 -11.00 -15.54 -0.25
CA LEU A 35 -11.36 -14.13 -0.27
C LEU A 35 -12.19 -13.80 -1.51
N VAL A 36 -11.84 -14.37 -2.65
CA VAL A 36 -12.45 -14.05 -3.94
C VAL A 36 -13.72 -14.85 -4.15
N ARG A 37 -14.84 -14.12 -4.30
CA ARG A 37 -16.14 -14.66 -4.73
C ARG A 37 -16.47 -14.10 -6.12
N PRO A 38 -17.42 -14.68 -6.88
CA PRO A 38 -17.77 -14.19 -8.22
C PRO A 38 -18.18 -12.71 -8.28
N TRP A 39 -18.74 -12.19 -7.19
CA TRP A 39 -19.20 -10.79 -7.09
C TRP A 39 -18.17 -9.83 -6.48
N VAL A 40 -16.96 -10.31 -6.13
CA VAL A 40 -15.87 -9.46 -5.64
C VAL A 40 -15.14 -8.87 -6.84
N GLU A 41 -15.16 -7.55 -6.95
CA GLU A 41 -14.48 -6.79 -8.01
C GLU A 41 -13.19 -6.15 -7.50
N HIS A 42 -13.19 -5.71 -6.23
CA HIS A 42 -12.07 -4.99 -5.61
C HIS A 42 -11.66 -5.63 -4.29
N LEU A 43 -10.36 -5.59 -4.00
CA LEU A 43 -9.78 -6.08 -2.75
C LEU A 43 -8.91 -5.01 -2.11
N LEU A 44 -9.23 -4.68 -0.87
CA LEU A 44 -8.46 -3.74 -0.06
C LEU A 44 -7.49 -4.53 0.82
N ILE A 45 -6.20 -4.22 0.71
CA ILE A 45 -5.12 -4.82 1.49
C ILE A 45 -4.64 -3.79 2.51
N LEU A 46 -4.69 -4.15 3.78
CA LEU A 46 -4.31 -3.31 4.90
C LEU A 46 -3.23 -3.98 5.73
N SER A 47 -2.31 -3.19 6.28
CA SER A 47 -1.39 -3.64 7.32
C SER A 47 -2.13 -3.76 8.66
N GLY A 48 -1.76 -4.74 9.48
CA GLY A 48 -2.40 -5.00 10.76
C GLY A 48 -1.85 -4.18 11.93
N ASP A 49 -0.75 -3.46 11.72
CA ASP A 49 0.03 -2.71 12.70
C ASP A 49 0.08 -1.20 12.42
N HIS A 50 -0.88 -0.69 11.65
CA HIS A 50 -1.00 0.73 11.35
C HIS A 50 -2.19 1.36 12.07
N LEU A 51 -1.99 2.53 12.65
CA LEU A 51 -3.03 3.33 13.31
C LEU A 51 -3.38 4.55 12.47
N TYR A 52 -4.60 4.61 11.97
CA TYR A 52 -5.13 5.72 11.17
C TYR A 52 -6.66 5.66 11.08
N LEU A 53 -7.27 6.75 10.62
CA LEU A 53 -8.69 6.81 10.33
C LEU A 53 -8.87 7.32 8.89
N MET A 54 -9.30 6.45 7.99
CA MET A 54 -9.48 6.76 6.56
C MET A 54 -10.87 6.36 6.10
N ASP A 55 -11.49 7.19 5.26
CA ASP A 55 -12.67 6.80 4.49
C ASP A 55 -12.24 6.03 3.22
N TYR A 56 -12.38 4.72 3.26
CA TYR A 56 -12.04 3.88 2.10
C TYR A 56 -12.96 4.11 0.89
N GLN A 57 -14.11 4.76 1.05
CA GLN A 57 -14.98 5.12 -0.08
C GLN A 57 -14.32 6.19 -0.96
N GLU A 58 -13.59 7.14 -0.37
CA GLU A 58 -12.82 8.13 -1.13
C GLU A 58 -11.70 7.47 -1.93
N MET A 59 -10.99 6.50 -1.33
CA MET A 59 -9.98 5.73 -2.03
C MET A 59 -10.58 4.89 -3.17
N LEU A 60 -11.74 4.27 -2.95
CA LEU A 60 -12.46 3.52 -3.98
C LEU A 60 -12.95 4.45 -5.10
N ALA A 61 -13.44 5.64 -4.78
CA ALA A 61 -13.84 6.64 -5.77
C ALA A 61 -12.65 7.06 -6.64
N THR A 62 -11.49 7.34 -6.03
CA THR A 62 -10.24 7.61 -6.78
C THR A 62 -9.89 6.46 -7.72
N HIS A 63 -9.95 5.23 -7.23
CA HIS A 63 -9.65 4.01 -7.99
C HIS A 63 -10.52 3.88 -9.23
N ILE A 64 -11.84 4.04 -9.07
CA ILE A 64 -12.81 3.91 -10.16
C ILE A 64 -12.68 5.07 -11.14
N LEU A 65 -12.64 6.32 -10.66
CA LEU A 65 -12.60 7.51 -11.51
C LEU A 65 -11.33 7.59 -12.37
N CYS A 66 -10.20 7.12 -11.82
CA CYS A 66 -8.94 7.08 -12.56
C CYS A 66 -8.77 5.83 -13.43
N GLY A 67 -9.71 4.89 -13.40
CA GLY A 67 -9.58 3.62 -14.10
C GLY A 67 -8.33 2.85 -13.66
N ALA A 68 -8.05 2.85 -12.36
CA ALA A 68 -6.87 2.20 -11.80
C ALA A 68 -7.04 0.69 -11.74
N ASP A 69 -5.97 -0.04 -12.02
CA ASP A 69 -5.87 -1.47 -11.68
C ASP A 69 -5.48 -1.64 -10.22
N VAL A 70 -4.65 -0.70 -9.73
CA VAL A 70 -4.17 -0.63 -8.34
C VAL A 70 -4.16 0.82 -7.87
N THR A 71 -4.61 1.05 -6.65
CA THR A 71 -4.46 2.33 -5.97
C THR A 71 -3.65 2.12 -4.70
N VAL A 72 -2.64 2.94 -4.48
CA VAL A 72 -1.85 2.99 -3.25
C VAL A 72 -2.16 4.26 -2.48
N SER A 73 -2.44 4.14 -1.19
CA SER A 73 -2.58 5.32 -0.34
C SER A 73 -1.21 5.85 0.04
N VAL A 74 -1.05 7.18 -0.08
CA VAL A 74 0.20 7.89 0.15
C VAL A 74 -0.01 9.11 1.02
N LEU A 75 1.05 9.53 1.71
CA LEU A 75 1.04 10.73 2.54
C LEU A 75 2.39 11.47 2.41
N PRO A 76 2.44 12.78 2.74
CA PRO A 76 3.70 13.48 2.80
C PRO A 76 4.52 12.99 3.99
N VAL A 77 5.81 12.70 3.76
CA VAL A 77 6.76 12.30 4.81
C VAL A 77 7.98 13.22 4.83
N PRO A 78 8.54 13.52 6.00
CA PRO A 78 9.76 14.29 6.10
C PRO A 78 10.96 13.43 5.66
N ARG A 79 12.03 14.09 5.21
CA ARG A 79 13.23 13.44 4.71
C ARG A 79 13.80 12.41 5.68
N GLU A 80 13.87 12.76 6.95
CA GLU A 80 14.46 11.94 7.99
C GLU A 80 13.73 10.59 8.19
N ARG A 81 12.42 10.59 7.91
CA ARG A 81 11.59 9.37 8.00
C ARG A 81 11.48 8.62 6.67
N SER A 82 11.96 9.18 5.57
CA SER A 82 11.84 8.53 4.24
C SER A 82 12.50 7.16 4.16
N VAL A 83 13.51 6.92 4.99
CA VAL A 83 14.21 5.62 5.13
C VAL A 83 13.35 4.51 5.74
N ASP A 84 12.22 4.86 6.37
CA ASP A 84 11.29 3.91 6.97
C ASP A 84 10.13 3.55 6.03
N PHE A 85 9.97 4.30 4.93
CA PHE A 85 8.85 4.19 3.99
C PHE A 85 9.27 3.65 2.62
N GLY A 86 8.32 3.06 1.92
CA GLY A 86 8.40 2.98 0.47
C GLY A 86 8.09 4.36 -0.12
N ILE A 87 9.05 4.96 -0.83
CA ILE A 87 8.88 6.27 -1.45
C ILE A 87 8.37 6.11 -2.88
N VAL A 88 7.34 6.88 -3.19
CA VAL A 88 6.59 6.82 -4.45
C VAL A 88 6.95 8.01 -5.32
N GLN A 89 7.25 7.77 -6.59
CA GLN A 89 7.36 8.80 -7.61
C GLN A 89 6.11 8.78 -8.51
N ILE A 90 5.55 9.95 -8.79
CA ILE A 90 4.31 10.09 -9.57
C ILE A 90 4.49 11.04 -10.75
N ASP A 91 3.63 10.89 -11.76
CA ASP A 91 3.45 11.88 -12.82
C ASP A 91 2.38 12.95 -12.45
N SER A 92 2.06 13.84 -13.41
CA SER A 92 1.06 14.90 -13.23
C SER A 92 -0.34 14.38 -12.89
N ASP A 93 -0.68 13.18 -13.35
CA ASP A 93 -2.00 12.55 -13.17
C ASP A 93 -2.08 11.65 -11.94
N ALA A 94 -1.09 11.80 -11.03
CA ALA A 94 -0.93 10.96 -9.83
C ALA A 94 -0.71 9.47 -10.14
N ARG A 95 -0.35 9.13 -11.38
CA ARG A 95 0.06 7.77 -11.71
C ARG A 95 1.43 7.51 -11.10
N VAL A 96 1.57 6.39 -10.42
CA VAL A 96 2.84 5.95 -9.87
C VAL A 96 3.73 5.46 -11.02
N VAL A 97 4.89 6.09 -11.15
CA VAL A 97 5.88 5.78 -12.20
C VAL A 97 7.07 5.00 -11.66
N ASP A 98 7.39 5.19 -10.37
CA ASP A 98 8.44 4.42 -9.70
C ASP A 98 8.19 4.27 -8.20
N PHE A 99 8.90 3.33 -7.58
CA PHE A 99 8.77 2.99 -6.15
C PHE A 99 10.11 2.52 -5.59
N PHE A 100 10.51 3.11 -4.49
CA PHE A 100 11.78 2.86 -3.82
C PHE A 100 11.53 2.41 -2.37
N GLU A 101 11.74 1.14 -2.11
CA GLU A 101 11.53 0.58 -0.77
C GLU A 101 12.65 0.99 0.17
N LYS A 102 12.31 1.81 1.17
CA LYS A 102 13.21 2.26 2.25
C LYS A 102 14.56 2.79 1.72
N PRO A 103 14.55 3.80 0.85
CA PRO A 103 15.76 4.32 0.24
C PRO A 103 16.67 4.97 1.29
N SER A 104 17.96 4.66 1.26
CA SER A 104 18.97 5.21 2.18
C SER A 104 20.06 6.02 1.46
N ASP A 105 20.02 6.10 0.14
CA ASP A 105 20.93 6.91 -0.65
C ASP A 105 20.50 8.38 -0.63
N GLU A 106 21.37 9.27 -0.13
CA GLU A 106 21.08 10.69 0.04
C GLU A 106 20.80 11.42 -1.29
N LYS A 107 21.51 11.03 -2.37
CA LYS A 107 21.29 11.63 -3.69
C LYS A 107 19.96 11.22 -4.28
N LEU A 108 19.59 9.94 -4.09
CA LEU A 108 18.27 9.45 -4.50
C LEU A 108 17.17 10.17 -3.72
N LEU A 109 17.34 10.40 -2.42
CA LEU A 109 16.38 11.16 -1.63
C LEU A 109 16.24 12.60 -2.12
N ASP A 110 17.34 13.26 -2.52
CA ASP A 110 17.28 14.60 -3.14
C ASP A 110 16.46 14.60 -4.44
N GLU A 111 16.60 13.56 -5.28
CA GLU A 111 15.87 13.41 -6.54
C GLU A 111 14.38 13.08 -6.35
N LEU A 112 14.02 12.50 -5.20
CA LEU A 112 12.65 12.12 -4.86
C LEU A 112 11.86 13.22 -4.13
N GLU A 113 12.48 14.35 -3.84
CA GLU A 113 11.78 15.52 -3.29
C GLU A 113 10.79 16.10 -4.31
N VAL A 114 9.59 16.38 -3.86
CA VAL A 114 8.56 17.02 -4.67
C VAL A 114 8.17 18.38 -4.08
N PRO A 115 7.85 19.37 -4.92
CA PRO A 115 7.44 20.69 -4.44
C PRO A 115 6.06 20.63 -3.76
N ASP A 116 5.82 21.55 -2.82
CA ASP A 116 4.55 21.65 -2.05
C ASP A 116 3.30 21.62 -2.93
N ARG A 117 3.36 22.23 -4.11
CA ARG A 117 2.24 22.26 -5.07
C ARG A 117 1.70 20.89 -5.41
N VAL A 118 2.55 19.86 -5.42
CA VAL A 118 2.15 18.47 -5.73
C VAL A 118 1.15 17.94 -4.70
N PHE A 119 1.32 18.33 -3.45
CA PHE A 119 0.41 17.97 -2.37
C PHE A 119 -0.81 18.89 -2.34
N LEU A 120 -0.59 20.21 -2.44
CA LEU A 120 -1.65 21.23 -2.36
C LEU A 120 -2.70 21.07 -3.47
N GLU A 121 -2.29 20.76 -4.69
CA GLU A 121 -3.19 20.48 -5.81
C GLU A 121 -4.09 19.26 -5.56
N ARG A 122 -3.72 18.40 -4.60
CA ARG A 122 -4.44 17.19 -4.20
C ARG A 122 -5.11 17.32 -2.82
N GLY A 123 -5.21 18.56 -2.32
CA GLY A 123 -5.89 18.89 -1.07
C GLY A 123 -5.14 18.49 0.20
N VAL A 124 -3.84 18.21 0.12
CA VAL A 124 -3.00 17.81 1.27
C VAL A 124 -2.01 18.91 1.60
N ASP A 125 -1.93 19.30 2.87
CA ASP A 125 -0.92 20.24 3.36
C ASP A 125 0.38 19.48 3.70
N PRO A 126 1.47 19.71 2.97
CA PRO A 126 2.73 18.98 3.19
C PRO A 126 3.42 19.36 4.51
N LYS A 127 3.21 20.56 5.05
CA LYS A 127 3.84 21.04 6.30
C LYS A 127 5.36 20.83 6.33
N GLY A 128 6.04 21.12 5.21
CA GLY A 128 7.48 20.93 5.06
C GLY A 128 7.94 19.49 4.86
N ARG A 129 7.03 18.56 4.52
CA ARG A 129 7.32 17.16 4.21
C ARG A 129 7.28 16.98 2.69
N HIS A 130 8.41 16.69 2.07
CA HIS A 130 8.60 16.79 0.61
C HIS A 130 8.73 15.44 -0.09
N HIS A 131 8.54 14.32 0.62
CA HIS A 131 8.54 12.98 0.00
C HIS A 131 7.14 12.38 0.04
N ILE A 132 6.82 11.55 -0.95
CA ILE A 132 5.55 10.83 -1.03
C ILE A 132 5.76 9.43 -0.49
N GLY A 133 5.33 9.18 0.75
CA GLY A 133 5.46 7.88 1.41
C GLY A 133 4.23 6.99 1.18
N SER A 134 4.47 5.72 0.89
CA SER A 134 3.41 4.71 0.85
C SER A 134 2.96 4.33 2.26
N MET A 135 1.66 4.30 2.49
CA MET A 135 1.06 3.86 3.75
C MET A 135 0.97 2.33 3.88
N GLY A 136 1.35 1.55 2.86
CA GLY A 136 1.10 0.11 2.87
C GLY A 136 -0.38 -0.27 2.75
N VAL A 137 -1.22 0.66 2.29
CA VAL A 137 -2.65 0.46 2.03
C VAL A 137 -2.85 0.41 0.53
N TYR A 138 -3.38 -0.71 0.03
CA TYR A 138 -3.53 -0.95 -1.40
C TYR A 138 -4.95 -1.39 -1.74
N LEU A 139 -5.51 -0.82 -2.80
CA LEU A 139 -6.76 -1.27 -3.40
C LEU A 139 -6.47 -1.84 -4.78
N PHE A 140 -6.90 -3.06 -5.02
CA PHE A 140 -6.69 -3.78 -6.27
C PHE A 140 -8.02 -4.10 -6.94
N THR A 141 -8.05 -4.08 -8.28
CA THR A 141 -9.01 -4.94 -8.98
C THR A 141 -8.67 -6.41 -8.71
N LYS A 142 -9.68 -7.27 -8.77
CA LYS A 142 -9.47 -8.71 -8.57
C LYS A 142 -8.43 -9.29 -9.53
N GLU A 143 -8.50 -8.91 -10.79
CA GLU A 143 -7.60 -9.35 -11.85
C GLU A 143 -6.16 -8.88 -11.62
N ALA A 144 -5.99 -7.62 -11.18
CA ALA A 144 -4.67 -7.07 -10.87
C ALA A 144 -4.04 -7.79 -9.67
N LEU A 145 -4.80 -8.05 -8.61
CA LEU A 145 -4.28 -8.78 -7.45
C LEU A 145 -3.90 -10.22 -7.83
N GLN A 146 -4.75 -10.89 -8.60
CA GLN A 146 -4.44 -12.24 -9.08
C GLN A 146 -3.14 -12.26 -9.88
N GLY A 147 -2.96 -11.33 -10.84
CA GLY A 147 -1.74 -11.22 -11.64
C GLY A 147 -0.51 -10.74 -10.85
N ALA A 148 -0.71 -10.00 -9.76
CA ALA A 148 0.37 -9.58 -8.87
C ALA A 148 0.92 -10.73 -8.01
N LEU A 149 0.06 -11.69 -7.66
CA LEU A 149 0.36 -12.85 -6.81
C LEU A 149 0.74 -14.11 -7.60
N ASP A 150 0.91 -14.04 -8.91
CA ASP A 150 1.19 -15.18 -9.79
C ASP A 150 2.54 -15.87 -9.54
N ASN A 151 3.46 -15.22 -8.84
CA ASN A 151 4.78 -15.74 -8.53
C ASN A 151 4.95 -15.98 -7.02
N GLU A 152 5.12 -17.25 -6.65
CA GLU A 152 5.27 -17.70 -5.26
C GLU A 152 6.53 -17.17 -4.56
N GLN A 153 7.56 -16.81 -5.31
CA GLN A 153 8.80 -16.23 -4.75
C GLN A 153 8.60 -14.79 -4.24
N ARG A 154 7.50 -14.14 -4.62
CA ARG A 154 7.14 -12.79 -4.15
C ARG A 154 6.35 -12.89 -2.86
N THR A 155 7.04 -12.79 -1.74
CA THR A 155 6.45 -13.00 -0.41
C THR A 155 6.04 -11.70 0.29
N ASP A 156 6.58 -10.55 -0.13
CA ASP A 156 6.34 -9.24 0.48
C ASP A 156 5.73 -8.24 -0.52
N PHE A 157 4.72 -7.45 -0.08
CA PHE A 157 4.05 -6.49 -0.96
C PHE A 157 4.97 -5.35 -1.38
N GLY A 158 5.67 -4.69 -0.46
CA GLY A 158 6.53 -3.55 -0.76
C GLY A 158 7.76 -3.95 -1.59
N LYS A 159 8.48 -4.96 -1.13
CA LYS A 159 9.75 -5.36 -1.75
C LYS A 159 9.61 -6.10 -3.07
N HIS A 160 8.61 -6.96 -3.17
CA HIS A 160 8.53 -7.91 -4.27
C HIS A 160 7.35 -7.68 -5.19
N VAL A 161 6.15 -7.44 -4.64
CA VAL A 161 4.93 -7.36 -5.44
C VAL A 161 4.81 -6.00 -6.09
N PHE A 162 4.89 -4.92 -5.33
CA PHE A 162 4.61 -3.57 -5.82
C PHE A 162 5.52 -3.12 -6.97
N PRO A 163 6.86 -3.32 -6.94
CA PRO A 163 7.72 -2.99 -8.09
C PRO A 163 7.38 -3.76 -9.38
N ASN A 164 6.79 -4.95 -9.26
CA ASN A 164 6.34 -5.72 -10.42
C ASN A 164 4.95 -5.30 -10.91
N VAL A 165 4.09 -4.84 -10.00
CA VAL A 165 2.78 -4.26 -10.30
C VAL A 165 2.93 -3.04 -11.19
N LEU A 166 3.87 -2.15 -10.90
CA LEU A 166 4.15 -0.94 -11.70
C LEU A 166 4.47 -1.22 -13.16
N LYS A 167 5.05 -2.38 -13.46
CA LYS A 167 5.42 -2.78 -14.84
C LYS A 167 4.25 -3.29 -15.66
N LYS A 168 3.17 -3.75 -15.01
CA LYS A 168 2.07 -4.47 -15.66
C LYS A 168 0.74 -3.73 -15.60
N PHE A 169 0.53 -2.90 -14.58
CA PHE A 169 -0.76 -2.35 -14.21
C PHE A 169 -0.72 -0.83 -14.12
N ARG A 170 -1.90 -0.21 -14.26
CA ARG A 170 -2.09 1.21 -14.00
C ARG A 170 -2.22 1.43 -12.50
N VAL A 171 -1.20 2.04 -11.89
CA VAL A 171 -1.15 2.33 -10.45
C VAL A 171 -1.38 3.82 -10.22
N ILE A 172 -2.31 4.17 -9.33
CA ILE A 172 -2.65 5.55 -8.96
C ILE A 172 -2.36 5.78 -7.48
N ALA A 173 -1.78 6.93 -7.16
CA ALA A 173 -1.60 7.38 -5.79
C ALA A 173 -2.87 8.07 -5.29
N HIS A 174 -3.41 7.60 -4.16
CA HIS A 174 -4.48 8.26 -3.40
C HIS A 174 -3.86 9.01 -2.23
N PHE A 175 -3.98 10.35 -2.23
CA PHE A 175 -3.37 11.19 -1.21
C PHE A 175 -4.25 11.24 0.04
N PHE A 176 -3.66 10.88 1.17
CA PHE A 176 -4.30 10.91 2.48
C PHE A 176 -3.80 12.10 3.30
N ASP A 177 -4.73 12.89 3.84
CA ASP A 177 -4.45 13.99 4.77
C ASP A 177 -5.05 13.66 6.13
N GLY A 178 -4.32 12.91 6.93
CA GLY A 178 -4.76 12.51 8.25
C GLY A 178 -3.60 11.97 9.09
N TYR A 179 -3.92 11.63 10.33
CA TYR A 179 -2.97 10.95 11.20
C TYR A 179 -2.77 9.51 10.72
N TRP A 180 -1.51 9.12 10.58
CA TRP A 180 -1.08 7.76 10.33
C TRP A 180 0.23 7.48 11.05
N GLU A 181 0.32 6.32 11.70
CA GLU A 181 1.53 5.84 12.36
C GLU A 181 1.63 4.32 12.25
N ASP A 182 2.83 3.83 11.96
CA ASP A 182 3.20 2.43 12.11
C ASP A 182 3.54 2.17 13.58
N ILE A 183 2.71 1.36 14.25
CA ILE A 183 2.84 1.02 15.67
C ILE A 183 3.54 -0.33 15.89
N GLY A 184 4.36 -0.77 14.95
CA GLY A 184 5.08 -2.03 14.98
C GLY A 184 6.21 -2.12 16.02
N THR A 185 6.55 -1.02 16.71
CA THR A 185 7.51 -1.02 17.81
C THR A 185 6.86 -0.60 19.13
N VAL A 186 7.44 -1.04 20.27
CA VAL A 186 6.98 -0.61 21.61
C VAL A 186 7.00 0.91 21.73
N ARG A 187 7.99 1.57 21.14
CA ARG A 187 8.13 3.03 21.16
C ARG A 187 6.99 3.70 20.39
N THR A 188 6.77 3.34 19.14
CA THR A 188 5.72 3.95 18.31
C THR A 188 4.33 3.64 18.85
N PHE A 189 4.11 2.43 19.39
CA PHE A 189 2.87 2.10 20.09
C PHE A 189 2.62 3.02 21.31
N TYR A 190 3.67 3.34 22.09
CA TYR A 190 3.54 4.20 23.27
C TYR A 190 3.35 5.67 22.89
N GLU A 191 4.05 6.14 21.82
CA GLU A 191 3.94 7.52 21.32
C GLU A 191 2.57 7.78 20.68
N ALA A 192 1.89 6.76 20.16
CA ALA A 192 0.58 6.85 19.53
C ALA A 192 -0.60 6.83 20.54
N ASN A 193 -0.36 6.52 21.82
CA ASN A 193 -1.38 6.55 22.90
C ASN A 193 -1.39 7.89 23.63
#